data_3f74d8f61a987486601843f528af4d16
#
_entry.id   3f74d8f61a987486601843f528af4d16
#
_cell.length_a   1.000
_cell.length_b   1.000
_cell.length_c   1.000
_cell.angle_alpha   90.00
_cell.angle_beta   90.00
_cell.angle_gamma   90.00
#
_symmetry.space_group_name_H-M   'P 1'
#
loop_
_entity.id
_entity.type
_entity.pdbx_description
1 polymer ?
#
loop_
_entity_poly.entity_id
_entity_poly.type
_entity_poly.pdbx_seq_one_letter_code
_entity_poly.pdbx_strand_id
1 'polypeptide(L)'
;MNKPPEKFVHVTEDRLLEFASGCFKKAGTERSHATCISRLLVNSDLRGVRSHGTVTVNGYCRAFEKGDANPKPNIKVLSETATQAVLDGDGTLGYLPMSKASEIAIEKAKEYGVGIATVRHIGHYGSAGHYARICMEAGLIGFSVQGTRNHGNRRDAEEKPKLGYYGNPPICFALPSANGPPIVLDAATCIMADYQRGPEFDVLQEKIPAAFFKSMGYTAVATMLGGGLAGVALSGGEKVANDWPGAVQGGMVLAIRIEGLISEVDFRNEVDRLVSDVRASYEPMPGTDVASLPGAIEEQRMILHREDGIRYGEKEQEQTREVSARLNV
;
A
#
# COMPACT_ATOMS: atom_id res chain seq x y z
N MET A 1 -7.64 3.79 13.10
CA MET A 1 -6.64 2.72 13.42
C MET A 1 -7.28 1.35 13.27
N ASN A 2 -6.55 0.41 12.73
CA ASN A 2 -7.02 -0.98 12.62
C ASN A 2 -7.17 -1.60 14.02
N LYS A 3 -8.40 -1.90 14.45
CA LYS A 3 -8.64 -2.56 15.74
C LYS A 3 -8.30 -4.05 15.63
N PRO A 4 -7.62 -4.65 16.63
CA PRO A 4 -7.46 -6.09 16.70
C PRO A 4 -8.82 -6.79 16.72
N PRO A 5 -8.94 -8.02 16.19
CA PRO A 5 -10.18 -8.78 16.30
C PRO A 5 -10.42 -9.19 17.77
N GLU A 6 -11.68 -9.16 18.21
CA GLU A 6 -12.06 -9.59 19.57
C GLU A 6 -11.99 -11.11 19.71
N LYS A 7 -12.43 -11.82 18.67
CA LYS A 7 -12.34 -13.28 18.56
C LYS A 7 -11.33 -13.65 17.48
N PHE A 8 -10.35 -14.46 17.80
CA PHE A 8 -9.26 -14.83 16.89
C PHE A 8 -8.64 -16.17 17.25
N VAL A 9 -7.91 -16.71 16.30
CA VAL A 9 -6.93 -17.77 16.50
C VAL A 9 -5.53 -17.22 16.20
N HIS A 10 -4.50 -17.77 16.80
CA HIS A 10 -3.13 -17.45 16.45
C HIS A 10 -2.68 -18.29 15.25
N VAL A 11 -2.11 -17.65 14.23
CA VAL A 11 -1.57 -18.30 13.04
C VAL A 11 -0.15 -17.82 12.83
N THR A 12 0.78 -18.72 12.57
CA THR A 12 2.18 -18.36 12.32
C THR A 12 2.37 -17.70 10.96
N GLU A 13 3.41 -16.87 10.85
CA GLU A 13 3.83 -16.23 9.60
C GLU A 13 4.00 -17.28 8.47
N ASP A 14 4.72 -18.35 8.75
CA ASP A 14 5.01 -19.41 7.76
C ASP A 14 3.76 -20.09 7.22
N ARG A 15 2.78 -20.38 8.07
CA ARG A 15 1.51 -21.00 7.63
C ARG A 15 0.74 -20.09 6.70
N LEU A 16 0.71 -18.78 6.98
CA LEU A 16 0.03 -17.82 6.09
C LEU A 16 0.77 -17.64 4.78
N LEU A 17 2.12 -17.65 4.80
CA LEU A 17 2.93 -17.59 3.58
C LEU A 17 2.69 -18.81 2.69
N GLU A 18 2.73 -20.01 3.27
CA GLU A 18 2.48 -21.26 2.56
C GLU A 18 1.08 -21.30 1.95
N PHE A 19 0.06 -20.98 2.76
CA PHE A 19 -1.32 -20.91 2.34
C PHE A 19 -1.53 -19.92 1.20
N ALA A 20 -1.15 -18.66 1.37
CA ALA A 20 -1.35 -17.63 0.36
C ALA A 20 -0.61 -17.95 -0.95
N SER A 21 0.64 -18.41 -0.85
CA SER A 21 1.44 -18.81 -2.02
C SER A 21 0.83 -20.02 -2.72
N GLY A 22 0.28 -20.98 -1.98
CA GLY A 22 -0.47 -22.11 -2.53
C GLY A 22 -1.68 -21.66 -3.35
N CYS A 23 -2.50 -20.76 -2.79
CA CYS A 23 -3.67 -20.20 -3.45
C CYS A 23 -3.31 -19.47 -4.75
N PHE A 24 -2.31 -18.58 -4.73
CA PHE A 24 -1.91 -17.83 -5.93
C PHE A 24 -1.35 -18.74 -7.04
N LYS A 25 -0.55 -19.73 -6.68
CA LYS A 25 -0.07 -20.74 -7.66
C LYS A 25 -1.24 -21.50 -8.30
N LYS A 26 -2.24 -21.88 -7.53
CA LYS A 26 -3.47 -22.52 -8.05
C LYS A 26 -4.28 -21.59 -8.95
N ALA A 27 -4.28 -20.27 -8.64
CA ALA A 27 -4.90 -19.24 -9.48
C ALA A 27 -4.09 -18.88 -10.74
N GLY A 28 -3.01 -19.59 -11.03
CA GLY A 28 -2.26 -19.48 -12.28
C GLY A 28 -1.01 -18.62 -12.24
N THR A 29 -0.63 -18.06 -11.07
CA THR A 29 0.59 -17.26 -10.98
C THR A 29 1.85 -18.11 -10.95
N GLU A 30 2.97 -17.56 -11.44
CA GLU A 30 4.28 -18.17 -11.28
C GLU A 30 4.76 -18.11 -9.80
N ARG A 31 5.68 -18.99 -9.43
CA ARG A 31 6.18 -19.11 -8.06
C ARG A 31 6.73 -17.81 -7.50
N SER A 32 7.53 -17.07 -8.26
CA SER A 32 8.12 -15.79 -7.86
C SER A 32 7.04 -14.75 -7.58
N HIS A 33 6.03 -14.66 -8.43
CA HIS A 33 4.89 -13.74 -8.28
C HIS A 33 4.04 -14.11 -7.07
N ALA A 34 3.66 -15.40 -6.92
CA ALA A 34 2.95 -15.91 -5.76
C ALA A 34 3.67 -15.58 -4.45
N THR A 35 5.00 -15.81 -4.39
CA THR A 35 5.81 -15.52 -3.21
C THR A 35 5.85 -14.02 -2.90
N CYS A 36 6.01 -13.17 -3.91
CA CYS A 36 6.03 -11.71 -3.73
C CYS A 36 4.71 -11.21 -3.13
N ILE A 37 3.57 -11.57 -3.72
CA ILE A 37 2.26 -11.15 -3.21
C ILE A 37 2.06 -11.65 -1.78
N SER A 38 2.30 -12.94 -1.53
CA SER A 38 2.08 -13.56 -0.22
C SER A 38 2.90 -12.91 0.88
N ARG A 39 4.19 -12.63 0.62
CA ARG A 39 5.07 -11.94 1.57
C ARG A 39 4.53 -10.57 1.97
N LEU A 40 4.06 -9.79 1.00
CA LEU A 40 3.55 -8.45 1.26
C LEU A 40 2.19 -8.49 2.00
N LEU A 41 1.32 -9.45 1.68
CA LEU A 41 0.05 -9.63 2.40
C LEU A 41 0.29 -10.06 3.85
N VAL A 42 1.16 -11.04 4.08
CA VAL A 42 1.49 -11.50 5.44
C VAL A 42 2.21 -10.40 6.23
N ASN A 43 3.03 -9.57 5.60
CA ASN A 43 3.61 -8.39 6.24
C ASN A 43 2.53 -7.39 6.71
N SER A 44 1.44 -7.23 5.96
CA SER A 44 0.29 -6.44 6.40
C SER A 44 -0.40 -7.07 7.63
N ASP A 45 -0.58 -8.38 7.66
CA ASP A 45 -1.18 -9.09 8.80
C ASP A 45 -0.29 -8.97 10.04
N LEU A 46 1.02 -9.14 9.91
CA LEU A 46 2.00 -8.94 10.99
C LEU A 46 1.89 -7.54 11.61
N ARG A 47 1.70 -6.52 10.80
CA ARG A 47 1.53 -5.12 11.25
C ARG A 47 0.11 -4.80 11.72
N GLY A 48 -0.81 -5.75 11.63
CA GLY A 48 -2.22 -5.56 12.00
C GLY A 48 -3.01 -4.72 10.99
N VAL A 49 -2.51 -4.54 9.76
CA VAL A 49 -3.21 -3.87 8.66
C VAL A 49 -4.07 -4.89 7.91
N ARG A 50 -5.03 -5.45 8.63
CA ARG A 50 -5.85 -6.62 8.23
C ARG A 50 -6.59 -6.44 6.90
N SER A 51 -7.05 -5.23 6.59
CA SER A 51 -7.76 -4.94 5.33
C SER A 51 -6.91 -5.15 4.07
N HIS A 52 -5.59 -5.14 4.22
CA HIS A 52 -4.60 -5.32 3.14
C HIS A 52 -3.74 -6.59 3.35
N GLY A 53 -4.17 -7.47 4.25
CA GLY A 53 -3.54 -8.75 4.55
C GLY A 53 -4.13 -9.92 3.75
N THR A 54 -3.92 -11.11 4.26
CA THR A 54 -4.33 -12.39 3.62
C THR A 54 -5.85 -12.55 3.47
N VAL A 55 -6.67 -11.74 4.13
CA VAL A 55 -8.12 -11.63 3.89
C VAL A 55 -8.44 -11.33 2.42
N THR A 56 -7.51 -10.71 1.67
CA THR A 56 -7.68 -10.35 0.26
C THR A 56 -7.33 -11.47 -0.73
N VAL A 57 -6.72 -12.56 -0.27
CA VAL A 57 -6.27 -13.68 -1.12
C VAL A 57 -7.40 -14.21 -2.01
N ASN A 58 -8.59 -14.44 -1.44
CA ASN A 58 -9.73 -14.94 -2.21
C ASN A 58 -10.12 -14.01 -3.36
N GLY A 59 -10.21 -12.71 -3.10
CA GLY A 59 -10.53 -11.71 -4.12
C GLY A 59 -9.50 -11.64 -5.24
N TYR A 60 -8.21 -11.66 -4.91
CA TYR A 60 -7.13 -11.62 -5.89
C TYR A 60 -7.04 -12.90 -6.73
N CYS A 61 -7.23 -14.09 -6.12
CA CYS A 61 -7.30 -15.32 -6.87
C CYS A 61 -8.46 -15.29 -7.87
N ARG A 62 -9.63 -14.78 -7.45
CA ARG A 62 -10.78 -14.60 -8.37
C ARG A 62 -10.47 -13.63 -9.51
N ALA A 63 -9.73 -12.54 -9.24
CA ALA A 63 -9.34 -11.59 -10.29
C ALA A 63 -8.44 -12.26 -11.36
N PHE A 64 -7.51 -13.11 -10.94
CA PHE A 64 -6.68 -13.88 -11.87
C PHE A 64 -7.50 -14.92 -12.66
N GLU A 65 -8.38 -15.66 -12.00
CA GLU A 65 -9.20 -16.70 -12.62
C GLU A 65 -10.21 -16.14 -13.64
N LYS A 66 -10.75 -14.94 -13.36
CA LYS A 66 -11.71 -14.26 -14.26
C LYS A 66 -11.05 -13.51 -15.40
N GLY A 67 -9.72 -13.34 -15.39
CA GLY A 67 -9.02 -12.50 -16.34
C GLY A 67 -9.14 -11.00 -16.08
N ASP A 68 -9.50 -10.59 -14.87
CA ASP A 68 -9.47 -9.18 -14.49
C ASP A 68 -8.04 -8.67 -14.30
N ALA A 69 -7.10 -9.57 -13.96
CA ALA A 69 -5.67 -9.28 -13.79
C ALA A 69 -4.81 -10.40 -14.41
N ASN A 70 -3.66 -10.03 -14.97
CA ASN A 70 -2.72 -10.94 -15.59
C ASN A 70 -1.97 -11.79 -14.55
N PRO A 71 -2.14 -13.13 -14.49
CA PRO A 71 -1.42 -13.98 -13.54
C PRO A 71 0.06 -14.19 -13.89
N LYS A 72 0.45 -13.96 -15.15
CA LYS A 72 1.80 -14.20 -15.69
C LYS A 72 2.33 -12.98 -16.43
N PRO A 73 2.56 -11.86 -15.73
CA PRO A 73 2.95 -10.62 -16.37
C PRO A 73 4.39 -10.65 -16.90
N ASN A 74 4.59 -9.99 -18.04
CA ASN A 74 5.90 -9.67 -18.57
C ASN A 74 6.24 -8.20 -18.26
N ILE A 75 6.69 -7.93 -17.03
CA ILE A 75 6.99 -6.58 -16.55
C ILE A 75 8.19 -6.02 -17.30
N LYS A 76 8.02 -4.86 -17.97
CA LYS A 76 9.04 -4.21 -18.80
C LYS A 76 9.44 -2.87 -18.22
N VAL A 77 10.73 -2.58 -18.27
CA VAL A 77 11.24 -1.20 -18.15
C VAL A 77 11.10 -0.55 -19.52
N LEU A 78 10.29 0.49 -19.61
CA LEU A 78 9.98 1.19 -20.87
C LEU A 78 10.97 2.30 -21.17
N SER A 79 11.42 2.99 -20.13
CA SER A 79 12.46 4.02 -20.22
C SER A 79 13.20 4.14 -18.90
N GLU A 80 14.44 4.56 -18.98
CA GLU A 80 15.32 4.67 -17.82
C GLU A 80 16.33 5.80 -18.03
N THR A 81 16.57 6.58 -16.97
CA THR A 81 17.62 7.59 -16.88
C THR A 81 18.45 7.33 -15.63
N ALA A 82 19.42 8.17 -15.32
CA ALA A 82 20.23 8.06 -14.11
C ALA A 82 19.37 7.99 -12.84
N THR A 83 18.31 8.80 -12.73
CA THR A 83 17.51 8.93 -11.52
C THR A 83 16.06 8.46 -11.66
N GLN A 84 15.62 8.07 -12.86
CA GLN A 84 14.21 7.77 -13.12
C GLN A 84 14.05 6.46 -13.91
N ALA A 85 12.92 5.78 -13.69
CA ALA A 85 12.49 4.65 -14.51
C ALA A 85 10.96 4.64 -14.68
N VAL A 86 10.51 4.14 -15.83
CA VAL A 86 9.08 3.92 -16.13
C VAL A 86 8.90 2.45 -16.47
N LEU A 87 7.99 1.78 -15.76
CA LEU A 87 7.69 0.37 -15.95
C LEU A 87 6.26 0.17 -16.47
N ASP A 88 6.07 -0.93 -17.18
CA ASP A 88 4.76 -1.46 -17.54
C ASP A 88 4.49 -2.74 -16.74
N GLY A 89 3.37 -2.78 -16.02
CA GLY A 89 2.98 -3.91 -15.19
C GLY A 89 2.22 -5.00 -15.92
N ASP A 90 1.97 -4.83 -17.23
CA ASP A 90 1.36 -5.84 -18.11
C ASP A 90 0.03 -6.41 -17.56
N GLY A 91 -0.78 -5.55 -16.96
CA GLY A 91 -2.13 -5.92 -16.52
C GLY A 91 -2.22 -6.66 -15.20
N THR A 92 -1.13 -6.88 -14.46
CA THR A 92 -1.17 -7.64 -13.21
C THR A 92 -1.55 -6.79 -11.99
N LEU A 93 -1.70 -7.45 -10.83
CA LEU A 93 -1.73 -6.76 -9.53
C LEU A 93 -0.42 -6.00 -9.29
N GLY A 94 -0.50 -4.86 -8.62
CA GLY A 94 0.65 -3.98 -8.46
C GLY A 94 1.80 -4.49 -7.58
N TYR A 95 1.66 -5.61 -6.89
CA TYR A 95 2.66 -6.11 -5.92
C TYR A 95 4.04 -6.36 -6.53
N LEU A 96 4.12 -7.19 -7.56
CA LEU A 96 5.40 -7.53 -8.19
C LEU A 96 6.00 -6.34 -8.99
N PRO A 97 5.22 -5.62 -9.84
CA PRO A 97 5.77 -4.48 -10.57
C PRO A 97 6.28 -3.36 -9.67
N MET A 98 5.54 -3.05 -8.58
CA MET A 98 5.95 -2.01 -7.65
C MET A 98 7.13 -2.42 -6.76
N SER A 99 7.26 -3.71 -6.42
CA SER A 99 8.47 -4.22 -5.75
C SER A 99 9.69 -4.03 -6.64
N LYS A 100 9.60 -4.39 -7.93
CA LYS A 100 10.66 -4.14 -8.91
C LYS A 100 10.97 -2.66 -9.09
N ALA A 101 9.95 -1.81 -9.13
CA ALA A 101 10.12 -0.36 -9.18
C ALA A 101 10.84 0.18 -7.93
N SER A 102 10.54 -0.38 -6.75
CA SER A 102 11.23 0.00 -5.50
C SER A 102 12.71 -0.38 -5.54
N GLU A 103 13.04 -1.57 -6.03
CA GLU A 103 14.44 -2.02 -6.20
C GLU A 103 15.22 -1.08 -7.13
N ILE A 104 14.65 -0.73 -8.29
CA ILE A 104 15.25 0.22 -9.23
C ILE A 104 15.43 1.61 -8.60
N ALA A 105 14.40 2.11 -7.88
CA ALA A 105 14.50 3.41 -7.21
C ALA A 105 15.59 3.43 -6.13
N ILE A 106 15.75 2.32 -5.38
CA ILE A 106 16.81 2.16 -4.37
C ILE A 106 18.19 2.18 -5.01
N GLU A 107 18.43 1.43 -6.09
CA GLU A 107 19.70 1.40 -6.79
C GLU A 107 20.09 2.80 -7.27
N LYS A 108 19.15 3.50 -7.93
CA LYS A 108 19.38 4.88 -8.40
C LYS A 108 19.62 5.85 -7.24
N ALA A 109 18.88 5.75 -6.14
CA ALA A 109 19.07 6.61 -4.98
C ALA A 109 20.44 6.39 -4.33
N LYS A 110 20.92 5.15 -4.24
CA LYS A 110 22.24 4.84 -3.71
C LYS A 110 23.36 5.42 -4.55
N GLU A 111 23.19 5.43 -5.87
CA GLU A 111 24.21 5.97 -6.80
C GLU A 111 24.13 7.50 -6.94
N TYR A 112 22.93 8.03 -7.20
CA TYR A 112 22.72 9.44 -7.60
C TYR A 112 22.07 10.31 -6.52
N GLY A 113 21.76 9.77 -5.33
CA GLY A 113 21.14 10.52 -4.23
C GLY A 113 19.60 10.46 -4.24
N VAL A 114 18.98 10.24 -5.38
CA VAL A 114 17.52 10.11 -5.53
C VAL A 114 17.19 9.11 -6.64
N GLY A 115 16.14 8.32 -6.42
CA GLY A 115 15.60 7.41 -7.42
C GLY A 115 14.08 7.47 -7.46
N ILE A 116 13.50 7.58 -8.65
CA ILE A 116 12.07 7.62 -8.89
C ILE A 116 11.72 6.51 -9.88
N ALA A 117 10.72 5.70 -9.55
CA ALA A 117 10.17 4.73 -10.50
C ALA A 117 8.66 4.81 -10.54
N THR A 118 8.09 4.84 -11.74
CA THR A 118 6.65 4.78 -11.96
C THR A 118 6.27 3.47 -12.64
N VAL A 119 5.08 2.98 -12.31
CA VAL A 119 4.52 1.79 -12.93
C VAL A 119 3.13 2.11 -13.42
N ARG A 120 2.81 1.71 -14.65
CA ARG A 120 1.47 1.82 -15.22
C ARG A 120 0.88 0.45 -15.54
N HIS A 121 -0.41 0.40 -15.84
CA HIS A 121 -1.13 -0.81 -16.21
C HIS A 121 -1.05 -1.90 -15.14
N ILE A 122 -1.41 -1.51 -13.93
CA ILE A 122 -1.52 -2.41 -12.78
C ILE A 122 -2.93 -2.35 -12.17
N GLY A 123 -3.29 -3.41 -11.48
CA GLY A 123 -4.42 -3.43 -10.56
C GLY A 123 -4.02 -2.91 -9.17
N HIS A 124 -4.82 -3.26 -8.18
CA HIS A 124 -4.54 -2.89 -6.78
C HIS A 124 -3.15 -3.36 -6.34
N TYR A 125 -2.42 -2.50 -5.63
CA TYR A 125 -1.03 -2.78 -5.22
C TYR A 125 -0.86 -3.05 -3.71
N GLY A 126 -1.97 -3.19 -2.99
CA GLY A 126 -1.98 -3.38 -1.54
C GLY A 126 -1.81 -2.06 -0.78
N SER A 127 -1.09 -2.10 0.33
CA SER A 127 -0.74 -0.94 1.13
C SER A 127 0.42 -0.17 0.51
N ALA A 128 0.33 1.17 0.49
CA ALA A 128 1.44 2.03 0.07
C ALA A 128 2.67 1.83 0.95
N GLY A 129 2.45 1.48 2.21
CA GLY A 129 3.51 1.20 3.18
C GLY A 129 4.46 0.09 2.77
N HIS A 130 4.07 -0.84 1.91
CA HIS A 130 4.97 -1.88 1.43
C HIS A 130 6.21 -1.28 0.75
N TYR A 131 5.99 -0.41 -0.23
CA TYR A 131 7.06 0.09 -1.12
C TYR A 131 7.89 1.18 -0.47
N ALA A 132 7.27 2.06 0.33
CA ALA A 132 8.00 3.04 1.12
C ALA A 132 8.90 2.36 2.16
N ARG A 133 8.42 1.28 2.82
CA ARG A 133 9.23 0.49 3.78
C ARG A 133 10.37 -0.25 3.10
N ILE A 134 10.19 -0.80 1.90
CA ILE A 134 11.29 -1.43 1.13
C ILE A 134 12.44 -0.44 0.94
N CYS A 135 12.15 0.82 0.61
CA CYS A 135 13.17 1.87 0.52
C CYS A 135 13.79 2.19 1.89
N MET A 136 12.97 2.29 2.93
CA MET A 136 13.41 2.58 4.30
C MET A 136 14.32 1.46 4.87
N GLU A 137 13.97 0.22 4.63
CA GLU A 137 14.75 -0.96 5.04
C GLU A 137 16.11 -1.04 4.31
N ALA A 138 16.23 -0.39 3.13
CA ALA A 138 17.48 -0.20 2.41
C ALA A 138 18.33 1.01 2.90
N GLY A 139 17.91 1.69 3.99
CA GLY A 139 18.60 2.84 4.57
C GLY A 139 18.23 4.21 3.98
N LEU A 140 17.14 4.28 3.21
CA LEU A 140 16.72 5.48 2.49
C LEU A 140 15.42 6.05 3.07
N ILE A 141 15.09 7.29 2.77
CA ILE A 141 13.72 7.77 2.94
C ILE A 141 12.89 7.22 1.78
N GLY A 142 11.77 6.59 2.09
CA GLY A 142 10.86 6.04 1.10
C GLY A 142 9.56 6.81 0.97
N PHE A 143 9.06 6.96 -0.25
CA PHE A 143 7.72 7.45 -0.55
C PHE A 143 7.05 6.52 -1.56
N SER A 144 5.75 6.29 -1.40
CA SER A 144 4.94 5.51 -2.34
C SER A 144 3.53 6.08 -2.45
N VAL A 145 2.97 6.01 -3.65
CA VAL A 145 1.62 6.47 -3.95
C VAL A 145 1.00 5.63 -5.06
N GLN A 146 -0.30 5.38 -4.98
CA GLN A 146 -1.08 4.78 -6.06
C GLN A 146 -2.08 5.80 -6.61
N GLY A 147 -2.34 5.73 -7.90
CA GLY A 147 -3.36 6.54 -8.57
C GLY A 147 -4.11 5.75 -9.62
N THR A 148 -5.27 6.25 -10.04
CA THR A 148 -6.11 5.60 -11.06
C THR A 148 -6.24 6.46 -12.30
N ARG A 149 -6.57 5.82 -13.42
CA ARG A 149 -6.87 6.50 -14.69
C ARG A 149 -8.09 7.40 -14.58
N ASN A 150 -9.13 6.96 -13.84
CA ASN A 150 -10.43 7.62 -13.86
C ASN A 150 -11.16 7.45 -12.52
N HIS A 151 -11.67 8.55 -11.99
CA HIS A 151 -12.67 8.53 -10.92
C HIS A 151 -14.10 8.24 -11.43
N GLY A 152 -14.20 7.53 -12.56
CA GLY A 152 -15.45 7.15 -13.23
C GLY A 152 -16.01 8.26 -14.12
N ASN A 153 -16.77 7.88 -15.15
CA ASN A 153 -17.56 8.79 -15.98
C ASN A 153 -18.76 9.30 -15.17
N ARG A 154 -18.50 10.33 -14.35
CA ARG A 154 -19.55 11.00 -13.56
C ARG A 154 -20.03 12.30 -14.24
N ARG A 155 -19.56 12.56 -15.46
CA ARG A 155 -19.95 13.77 -16.22
C ARG A 155 -21.43 13.77 -16.58
N ASP A 156 -21.96 12.58 -16.86
CA ASP A 156 -23.33 12.37 -17.34
C ASP A 156 -24.27 11.86 -16.23
N ALA A 157 -23.84 11.87 -14.96
CA ALA A 157 -24.69 11.50 -13.84
C ALA A 157 -25.76 12.57 -13.63
N GLU A 158 -27.03 12.15 -13.52
CA GLU A 158 -28.17 13.05 -13.21
C GLU A 158 -27.92 13.79 -11.89
N GLU A 159 -27.35 13.12 -10.89
CA GLU A 159 -26.91 13.72 -9.63
C GLU A 159 -25.38 13.68 -9.52
N LYS A 160 -24.76 14.85 -9.36
CA LYS A 160 -23.31 14.93 -9.10
C LYS A 160 -23.02 14.49 -7.66
N PRO A 161 -22.09 13.56 -7.45
CA PRO A 161 -21.71 13.17 -6.10
C PRO A 161 -21.05 14.35 -5.37
N LYS A 162 -21.22 14.40 -4.04
CA LYS A 162 -20.51 15.36 -3.19
C LYS A 162 -19.01 15.27 -3.42
N LEU A 163 -18.33 16.41 -3.49
CA LEU A 163 -16.89 16.47 -3.75
C LEU A 163 -16.05 15.74 -2.68
N GLY A 164 -16.54 15.66 -1.43
CA GLY A 164 -15.92 14.86 -0.38
C GLY A 164 -15.78 13.37 -0.70
N TYR A 165 -16.50 12.86 -1.72
CA TYR A 165 -16.39 11.47 -2.21
C TYR A 165 -15.43 11.32 -3.40
N TYR A 166 -14.53 12.27 -3.61
CA TYR A 166 -13.68 12.33 -4.81
C TYR A 166 -12.79 11.13 -5.03
N GLY A 167 -12.32 10.47 -3.98
CA GLY A 167 -11.51 9.26 -4.07
C GLY A 167 -10.73 9.00 -2.79
N ASN A 168 -9.96 7.90 -2.81
CA ASN A 168 -9.22 7.43 -1.63
C ASN A 168 -7.90 6.73 -2.00
N PRO A 169 -7.07 7.28 -2.90
CA PRO A 169 -5.78 6.69 -3.19
C PRO A 169 -4.88 6.74 -1.96
N PRO A 170 -4.04 5.71 -1.74
CA PRO A 170 -3.11 5.69 -0.62
C PRO A 170 -1.86 6.50 -0.91
N ILE A 171 -1.24 7.01 0.16
CA ILE A 171 0.06 7.67 0.15
C ILE A 171 0.87 7.20 1.37
N CYS A 172 2.15 6.96 1.19
CA CYS A 172 3.03 6.60 2.30
C CYS A 172 4.37 7.33 2.25
N PHE A 173 4.81 7.78 3.44
CA PHE A 173 6.19 8.17 3.71
C PHE A 173 6.76 7.25 4.79
N ALA A 174 8.02 6.83 4.61
CA ALA A 174 8.73 6.00 5.58
C ALA A 174 10.13 6.57 5.82
N LEU A 175 10.41 6.91 7.08
CA LEU A 175 11.65 7.52 7.55
C LEU A 175 12.33 6.55 8.54
N PRO A 176 13.58 6.13 8.28
CA PRO A 176 14.27 5.20 9.17
C PRO A 176 14.69 5.87 10.49
N SER A 177 14.60 5.11 11.56
CA SER A 177 15.09 5.43 12.91
C SER A 177 16.40 4.69 13.21
N ALA A 178 17.08 5.07 14.31
CA ALA A 178 18.29 4.36 14.77
C ALA A 178 17.93 3.12 15.61
N ASN A 179 17.18 3.31 16.70
CA ASN A 179 16.85 2.26 17.67
C ASN A 179 15.35 2.19 18.00
N GLY A 180 14.64 3.29 17.81
CA GLY A 180 13.20 3.39 18.06
C GLY A 180 12.36 2.93 16.87
N PRO A 181 11.02 3.03 16.96
CA PRO A 181 10.16 2.77 15.81
C PRO A 181 10.37 3.84 14.73
N PRO A 182 10.36 3.45 13.44
CA PRO A 182 10.43 4.41 12.34
C PRO A 182 9.15 5.25 12.27
N ILE A 183 9.21 6.40 11.62
CA ILE A 183 8.01 7.16 11.28
C ILE A 183 7.51 6.65 9.93
N VAL A 184 6.32 6.05 9.91
CA VAL A 184 5.70 5.56 8.68
C VAL A 184 4.26 6.05 8.61
N LEU A 185 4.04 7.07 7.81
CA LEU A 185 2.71 7.56 7.49
C LEU A 185 2.16 6.78 6.29
N ASP A 186 1.43 5.70 6.54
CA ASP A 186 0.70 4.94 5.52
C ASP A 186 -0.80 5.22 5.67
N ALA A 187 -1.33 6.04 4.81
CA ALA A 187 -2.66 6.59 4.95
C ALA A 187 -3.43 6.63 3.63
N ALA A 188 -4.73 6.42 3.73
CA ALA A 188 -5.67 6.86 2.73
C ALA A 188 -5.69 8.40 2.68
N THR A 189 -5.90 8.98 1.50
CA THR A 189 -5.96 10.44 1.35
C THR A 189 -7.30 11.04 1.75
N CYS A 190 -8.35 10.24 1.88
CA CYS A 190 -9.64 10.73 2.37
C CYS A 190 -9.72 10.64 3.91
N ILE A 191 -10.56 11.52 4.51
CA ILE A 191 -10.75 11.59 5.97
C ILE A 191 -11.35 10.31 6.53
N MET A 192 -12.28 9.70 5.80
CA MET A 192 -12.95 8.46 6.18
C MET A 192 -12.89 7.46 5.03
N ALA A 193 -12.72 6.19 5.36
CA ALA A 193 -12.75 5.11 4.38
C ALA A 193 -14.12 5.02 3.67
N ASP A 194 -14.13 4.48 2.46
CA ASP A 194 -15.34 4.42 1.62
C ASP A 194 -16.52 3.72 2.31
N TYR A 195 -16.25 2.68 3.11
CA TYR A 195 -17.28 1.96 3.87
C TYR A 195 -17.84 2.73 5.07
N GLN A 196 -17.23 3.85 5.46
CA GLN A 196 -17.68 4.73 6.54
C GLN A 196 -18.50 5.93 6.02
N ARG A 197 -18.70 6.02 4.69
CA ARG A 197 -19.50 7.08 4.10
C ARG A 197 -20.98 6.85 4.40
N GLY A 198 -21.64 7.86 4.95
CA GLY A 198 -23.02 7.81 5.38
C GLY A 198 -23.43 9.09 6.11
N PRO A 199 -24.50 9.11 6.90
CA PRO A 199 -24.99 10.31 7.59
C PRO A 199 -23.95 11.00 8.46
N GLU A 200 -23.11 10.25 9.17
CA GLU A 200 -22.03 10.82 10.00
C GLU A 200 -20.96 11.52 9.15
N PHE A 201 -20.65 10.97 7.97
CA PHE A 201 -19.73 11.58 7.02
C PHE A 201 -20.25 12.93 6.54
N ASP A 202 -21.54 13.02 6.20
CA ASP A 202 -22.19 14.25 5.74
C ASP A 202 -22.18 15.32 6.85
N VAL A 203 -22.50 14.95 8.09
CA VAL A 203 -22.44 15.84 9.26
C VAL A 203 -21.03 16.37 9.49
N LEU A 204 -20.00 15.51 9.38
CA LEU A 204 -18.61 15.92 9.52
C LEU A 204 -18.19 16.86 8.40
N GLN A 205 -18.61 16.60 7.15
CA GLN A 205 -18.32 17.46 6.02
C GLN A 205 -18.87 18.88 6.21
N GLU A 206 -20.06 19.01 6.80
CA GLU A 206 -20.64 20.32 7.13
C GLU A 206 -19.91 21.03 8.28
N LYS A 207 -19.48 20.27 9.31
CA LYS A 207 -18.80 20.83 10.49
C LYS A 207 -17.36 21.24 10.24
N ILE A 208 -16.63 20.50 9.41
CA ILE A 208 -15.19 20.68 9.16
C ILE A 208 -14.84 20.72 7.66
N PRO A 209 -15.52 21.57 6.84
CA PRO A 209 -15.35 21.55 5.39
C PRO A 209 -13.91 21.79 4.93
N ALA A 210 -13.13 22.57 5.69
CA ALA A 210 -11.72 22.82 5.37
C ALA A 210 -10.85 21.56 5.45
N ALA A 211 -11.14 20.64 6.38
CA ALA A 211 -10.42 19.37 6.47
C ALA A 211 -10.73 18.48 5.25
N PHE A 212 -12.00 18.41 4.84
CA PHE A 212 -12.40 17.69 3.62
C PHE A 212 -11.78 18.30 2.36
N PHE A 213 -11.72 19.61 2.25
CA PHE A 213 -11.08 20.28 1.12
C PHE A 213 -9.58 19.95 1.03
N LYS A 214 -8.86 19.95 2.15
CA LYS A 214 -7.45 19.53 2.23
C LYS A 214 -7.28 18.07 1.85
N SER A 215 -8.12 17.18 2.37
CA SER A 215 -8.13 15.75 2.06
C SER A 215 -8.32 15.52 0.55
N MET A 216 -9.27 16.22 -0.07
CA MET A 216 -9.48 16.18 -1.52
C MET A 216 -8.23 16.64 -2.29
N GLY A 217 -7.53 17.67 -1.79
CA GLY A 217 -6.26 18.12 -2.36
C GLY A 217 -5.20 17.00 -2.35
N TYR A 218 -5.03 16.29 -1.23
CA TYR A 218 -4.15 15.11 -1.16
C TYR A 218 -4.58 14.02 -2.14
N THR A 219 -5.88 13.76 -2.25
CA THR A 219 -6.43 12.79 -3.22
C THR A 219 -6.09 13.17 -4.67
N ALA A 220 -6.23 14.44 -5.02
CA ALA A 220 -5.90 14.92 -6.37
C ALA A 220 -4.41 14.78 -6.68
N VAL A 221 -3.55 15.18 -5.73
CA VAL A 221 -2.08 15.04 -5.87
C VAL A 221 -1.69 13.56 -5.98
N ALA A 222 -2.20 12.69 -5.12
CA ALA A 222 -1.92 11.26 -5.17
C ALA A 222 -2.37 10.64 -6.50
N THR A 223 -3.55 11.00 -6.99
CA THR A 223 -4.05 10.56 -8.31
C THR A 223 -3.12 11.00 -9.44
N MET A 224 -2.61 12.23 -9.39
CA MET A 224 -1.71 12.73 -10.43
C MET A 224 -0.31 12.10 -10.36
N LEU A 225 0.23 11.89 -9.16
CA LEU A 225 1.54 11.26 -9.00
C LEU A 225 1.50 9.76 -9.34
N GLY A 226 0.53 9.01 -8.79
CA GLY A 226 0.43 7.58 -9.01
C GLY A 226 -0.22 7.19 -10.35
N GLY A 227 -1.11 8.01 -10.88
CA GLY A 227 -1.85 7.72 -12.12
C GLY A 227 -1.38 8.56 -13.31
N GLY A 228 -1.49 9.89 -13.19
CA GLY A 228 -1.15 10.82 -14.28
C GLY A 228 0.31 10.75 -14.69
N LEU A 229 1.23 10.88 -13.72
CA LEU A 229 2.67 10.84 -13.96
C LEU A 229 3.14 9.44 -14.41
N ALA A 230 2.50 8.37 -13.95
CA ALA A 230 2.76 7.01 -14.42
C ALA A 230 2.27 6.78 -15.87
N GLY A 231 1.46 7.68 -16.42
CA GLY A 231 0.99 7.58 -17.80
C GLY A 231 -0.15 6.57 -18.01
N VAL A 232 -0.97 6.29 -16.98
CA VAL A 232 -2.06 5.32 -17.05
C VAL A 232 -3.12 5.69 -18.10
N ALA A 233 -3.31 6.99 -18.37
CA ALA A 233 -4.27 7.50 -19.33
C ALA A 233 -3.71 7.72 -20.74
N LEU A 234 -2.44 7.42 -20.98
CA LEU A 234 -1.82 7.60 -22.30
C LEU A 234 -2.31 6.55 -23.30
N SER A 235 -2.11 6.85 -24.60
CA SER A 235 -2.48 5.95 -25.70
C SER A 235 -1.85 4.57 -25.53
N GLY A 236 -2.63 3.51 -25.74
CA GLY A 236 -2.24 2.11 -25.52
C GLY A 236 -2.72 1.53 -24.18
N GLY A 237 -3.00 2.35 -23.16
CA GLY A 237 -3.60 1.89 -21.90
C GLY A 237 -5.01 1.32 -22.05
N GLU A 238 -5.74 1.72 -23.11
CA GLU A 238 -7.07 1.16 -23.44
C GLU A 238 -6.98 -0.32 -23.80
N LYS A 239 -5.96 -0.72 -24.57
CA LYS A 239 -5.78 -2.12 -24.93
C LYS A 239 -5.55 -2.97 -23.69
N VAL A 240 -4.65 -2.54 -22.79
CA VAL A 240 -4.37 -3.28 -21.54
C VAL A 240 -5.60 -3.34 -20.65
N ALA A 241 -6.38 -2.24 -20.54
CA ALA A 241 -7.62 -2.23 -19.77
C ALA A 241 -8.73 -3.10 -20.40
N ASN A 242 -8.72 -3.32 -21.72
CA ASN A 242 -9.62 -4.26 -22.38
C ASN A 242 -9.21 -5.71 -22.15
N ASP A 243 -7.91 -6.00 -22.23
CA ASP A 243 -7.36 -7.33 -21.98
C ASP A 243 -7.45 -7.70 -20.48
N TRP A 244 -7.21 -6.72 -19.59
CA TRP A 244 -7.17 -6.86 -18.14
C TRP A 244 -7.95 -5.73 -17.44
N PRO A 245 -9.28 -5.86 -17.29
CA PRO A 245 -10.15 -4.78 -16.79
C PRO A 245 -9.79 -4.22 -15.41
N GLY A 246 -9.15 -5.02 -14.57
CA GLY A 246 -8.64 -4.56 -13.25
C GLY A 246 -7.39 -3.69 -13.30
N ALA A 247 -6.71 -3.57 -14.46
CA ALA A 247 -5.41 -2.90 -14.59
C ALA A 247 -5.53 -1.41 -14.98
N VAL A 248 -6.36 -0.67 -14.26
CA VAL A 248 -6.67 0.75 -14.50
C VAL A 248 -5.91 1.71 -13.59
N GLN A 249 -4.87 1.23 -12.93
CA GLN A 249 -4.11 1.98 -11.93
C GLN A 249 -2.63 2.07 -12.31
N GLY A 250 -1.95 2.98 -11.65
CA GLY A 250 -0.51 3.11 -11.67
C GLY A 250 0.03 3.40 -10.27
N GLY A 251 1.33 3.44 -10.13
CA GLY A 251 1.99 3.76 -8.88
C GLY A 251 3.31 4.48 -9.10
N MET A 252 3.80 5.14 -8.06
CA MET A 252 5.11 5.76 -8.03
C MET A 252 5.80 5.42 -6.71
N VAL A 253 7.11 5.18 -6.81
CA VAL A 253 8.04 5.09 -5.67
C VAL A 253 9.12 6.14 -5.85
N LEU A 254 9.47 6.80 -4.73
CA LEU A 254 10.61 7.68 -4.62
C LEU A 254 11.48 7.22 -3.45
N ALA A 255 12.77 7.07 -3.68
CA ALA A 255 13.78 6.80 -2.67
C ALA A 255 14.77 7.99 -2.60
N ILE A 256 15.11 8.43 -1.39
CA ILE A 256 16.05 9.52 -1.16
C ILE A 256 17.17 9.02 -0.26
N ARG A 257 18.42 9.19 -0.70
CA ARG A 257 19.61 8.92 0.10
C ARG A 257 19.80 10.04 1.11
N ILE A 258 19.93 9.67 2.38
CA ILE A 258 20.13 10.60 3.50
C ILE A 258 21.58 11.12 3.46
N GLU A 259 22.54 10.19 3.31
CA GLU A 259 23.95 10.54 3.20
C GLU A 259 24.21 11.44 2.00
N GLY A 260 24.86 12.58 2.24
CA GLY A 260 25.05 13.65 1.26
C GLY A 260 24.17 14.88 1.48
N LEU A 261 23.08 14.76 2.25
CA LEU A 261 22.28 15.87 2.78
C LEU A 261 22.65 16.13 4.25
N ILE A 262 22.67 15.06 5.05
CA ILE A 262 23.11 15.02 6.43
C ILE A 262 23.69 13.62 6.69
N SER A 263 24.48 13.43 7.75
CA SER A 263 24.91 12.11 8.21
C SER A 263 23.68 11.22 8.46
N GLU A 264 23.69 9.98 7.92
CA GLU A 264 22.60 9.02 8.12
C GLU A 264 22.38 8.74 9.61
N VAL A 265 23.44 8.67 10.40
CA VAL A 265 23.38 8.46 11.86
C VAL A 265 22.66 9.62 12.55
N ASP A 266 23.01 10.87 12.21
CA ASP A 266 22.40 12.05 12.81
C ASP A 266 20.91 12.14 12.45
N PHE A 267 20.53 11.87 11.20
CA PHE A 267 19.13 11.84 10.79
C PHE A 267 18.31 10.80 11.54
N ARG A 268 18.82 9.57 11.65
CA ARG A 268 18.15 8.48 12.38
C ARG A 268 17.99 8.78 13.86
N ASN A 269 19.00 9.37 14.50
CA ASN A 269 18.94 9.82 15.88
C ASN A 269 17.91 10.95 16.07
N GLU A 270 17.79 11.85 15.08
CA GLU A 270 16.79 12.92 15.12
C GLU A 270 15.36 12.37 15.00
N VAL A 271 15.15 11.30 14.21
CA VAL A 271 13.87 10.59 14.18
C VAL A 271 13.57 9.97 15.56
N ASP A 272 14.54 9.29 16.18
CA ASP A 272 14.39 8.73 17.53
C ASP A 272 14.07 9.80 18.57
N ARG A 273 14.76 10.97 18.49
CA ARG A 273 14.50 12.10 19.38
C ARG A 273 13.06 12.60 19.23
N LEU A 274 12.59 12.83 17.99
CA LEU A 274 11.22 13.27 17.75
C LEU A 274 10.17 12.27 18.27
N VAL A 275 10.37 10.99 18.03
CA VAL A 275 9.47 9.93 18.53
C VAL A 275 9.43 9.92 20.07
N SER A 276 10.59 10.07 20.72
CA SER A 276 10.72 10.11 22.18
C SER A 276 10.08 11.35 22.77
N ASP A 277 10.28 12.52 22.15
CA ASP A 277 9.68 13.78 22.58
C ASP A 277 8.14 13.73 22.51
N VAL A 278 7.59 13.18 21.44
CA VAL A 278 6.13 13.01 21.32
C VAL A 278 5.61 12.08 22.41
N ARG A 279 6.28 10.96 22.64
CA ARG A 279 5.87 9.99 23.67
C ARG A 279 5.91 10.57 25.08
N ALA A 280 6.87 11.44 25.38
CA ALA A 280 7.05 12.06 26.69
C ALA A 280 6.17 13.29 26.93
N SER A 281 5.78 14.01 25.87
CA SER A 281 5.22 15.36 26.00
C SER A 281 3.73 15.46 25.66
N TYR A 282 3.12 14.41 25.07
CA TYR A 282 1.73 14.46 24.60
C TYR A 282 0.87 13.38 25.26
N GLU A 283 -0.41 13.68 25.40
CA GLU A 283 -1.42 12.68 25.77
C GLU A 283 -1.67 11.71 24.63
N PRO A 284 -2.00 10.42 24.93
CA PRO A 284 -2.36 9.45 23.90
C PRO A 284 -3.59 9.87 23.11
N MET A 285 -3.62 9.53 21.85
CA MET A 285 -4.85 9.61 21.04
C MET A 285 -5.91 8.63 21.58
N PRO A 286 -7.21 8.94 21.48
CA PRO A 286 -8.27 8.01 21.85
C PRO A 286 -8.08 6.63 21.18
N GLY A 287 -8.04 5.58 22.00
CA GLY A 287 -7.83 4.20 21.56
C GLY A 287 -6.37 3.78 21.45
N THR A 288 -5.45 4.55 22.03
CA THR A 288 -4.04 4.18 22.23
C THR A 288 -3.65 4.34 23.69
N ASP A 289 -2.71 3.53 24.16
CA ASP A 289 -2.22 3.57 25.55
C ASP A 289 -1.06 4.58 25.74
N VAL A 290 -0.38 4.94 24.66
CA VAL A 290 0.77 5.87 24.65
C VAL A 290 0.69 6.80 23.45
N ALA A 291 1.17 8.03 23.66
CA ALA A 291 1.35 8.97 22.55
C ALA A 291 2.38 8.40 21.56
N SER A 292 1.98 8.27 20.30
CA SER A 292 2.79 7.61 19.29
C SER A 292 2.63 8.29 17.93
N LEU A 293 3.72 8.37 17.19
CA LEU A 293 3.69 8.74 15.76
C LEU A 293 3.27 7.56 14.89
N PRO A 294 2.74 7.81 13.68
CA PRO A 294 2.38 6.76 12.74
C PRO A 294 3.55 5.82 12.43
N GLY A 295 3.30 4.52 12.42
CA GLY A 295 4.28 3.46 12.23
C GLY A 295 4.66 2.72 13.51
N ALA A 296 4.64 3.39 14.68
CA ALA A 296 5.07 2.78 15.94
C ALA A 296 4.16 1.63 16.40
N ILE A 297 2.85 1.78 16.25
CA ILE A 297 1.87 0.73 16.64
C ILE A 297 2.01 -0.48 15.73
N GLU A 298 2.19 -0.28 14.44
CA GLU A 298 2.38 -1.33 13.45
C GLU A 298 3.68 -2.12 13.72
N GLU A 299 4.74 -1.42 14.11
CA GLU A 299 6.03 -2.06 14.44
C GLU A 299 5.91 -2.90 15.72
N GLN A 300 5.28 -2.37 16.75
CA GLN A 300 5.01 -3.11 17.99
C GLN A 300 4.17 -4.36 17.73
N ARG A 301 3.13 -4.24 16.91
CA ARG A 301 2.28 -5.39 16.53
C ARG A 301 3.05 -6.45 15.78
N MET A 302 3.94 -6.05 14.88
CA MET A 302 4.77 -6.99 14.14
C MET A 302 5.66 -7.82 15.06
N ILE A 303 6.28 -7.20 16.08
CA ILE A 303 7.07 -7.91 17.09
C ILE A 303 6.20 -8.93 17.83
N LEU A 304 5.07 -8.48 18.38
CA LEU A 304 4.15 -9.36 19.11
C LEU A 304 3.59 -10.50 18.24
N HIS A 305 3.23 -10.22 17.00
CA HIS A 305 2.70 -11.24 16.10
C HIS A 305 3.73 -12.25 15.63
N ARG A 306 5.03 -11.91 15.64
CA ARG A 306 6.11 -12.87 15.39
C ARG A 306 6.36 -13.79 16.57
N GLU A 307 6.19 -13.28 17.80
CA GLU A 307 6.36 -14.05 19.03
C GLU A 307 5.15 -14.97 19.29
N ASP A 308 3.95 -14.42 19.27
CA ASP A 308 2.71 -15.07 19.69
C ASP A 308 1.90 -15.68 18.53
N GLY A 309 2.23 -15.33 17.30
CA GLY A 309 1.41 -15.59 16.13
C GLY A 309 0.43 -14.43 15.80
N ILE A 310 0.05 -14.35 14.54
CA ILE A 310 -0.86 -13.34 14.01
C ILE A 310 -2.28 -13.61 14.53
N ARG A 311 -2.94 -12.58 15.06
CA ARG A 311 -4.34 -12.66 15.50
C ARG A 311 -5.28 -12.71 14.30
N TYR A 312 -5.72 -13.89 13.94
CA TYR A 312 -6.51 -14.17 12.76
C TYR A 312 -8.00 -14.24 13.13
N GLY A 313 -8.73 -13.20 12.75
CA GLY A 313 -10.14 -13.01 13.14
C GLY A 313 -11.12 -13.87 12.35
N GLU A 314 -12.40 -13.79 12.69
CA GLU A 314 -13.48 -14.60 12.06
C GLU A 314 -13.59 -14.34 10.56
N LYS A 315 -13.47 -13.07 10.11
CA LYS A 315 -13.55 -12.68 8.71
C LYS A 315 -12.41 -13.29 7.89
N GLU A 316 -11.19 -13.24 8.41
CA GLU A 316 -10.01 -13.82 7.76
C GLU A 316 -10.15 -15.34 7.66
N GLN A 317 -10.62 -16.00 8.74
CA GLN A 317 -10.87 -17.44 8.75
C GLN A 317 -11.94 -17.87 7.75
N GLU A 318 -13.02 -17.07 7.61
CA GLU A 318 -14.07 -17.32 6.61
C GLU A 318 -13.54 -17.25 5.19
N GLN A 319 -12.83 -16.17 4.85
CA GLN A 319 -12.22 -16.00 3.52
C GLN A 319 -11.18 -17.09 3.21
N THR A 320 -10.43 -17.52 4.22
CA THR A 320 -9.48 -18.64 4.09
C THR A 320 -10.21 -19.94 3.78
N ARG A 321 -11.26 -20.27 4.53
CA ARG A 321 -12.08 -21.50 4.28
C ARG A 321 -12.69 -21.49 2.89
N GLU A 322 -13.22 -20.35 2.46
CA GLU A 322 -13.85 -20.21 1.14
C GLU A 322 -12.84 -20.47 0.01
N VAL A 323 -11.68 -19.81 0.04
CA VAL A 323 -10.67 -19.97 -1.00
C VAL A 323 -10.01 -21.36 -0.96
N SER A 324 -9.78 -21.92 0.23
CA SER A 324 -9.24 -23.28 0.38
C SER A 324 -10.16 -24.33 -0.24
N ALA A 325 -11.47 -24.26 0.06
CA ALA A 325 -12.45 -25.16 -0.50
C ALA A 325 -12.53 -25.05 -2.05
N ARG A 326 -12.45 -23.81 -2.57
CA ARG A 326 -12.56 -23.55 -4.01
C ARG A 326 -11.31 -23.98 -4.80
N LEU A 327 -10.11 -23.76 -4.26
CA LEU A 327 -8.84 -24.06 -4.92
C LEU A 327 -8.23 -25.41 -4.55
N ASN A 328 -8.81 -26.10 -3.59
CA ASN A 328 -8.28 -27.34 -3.01
C ASN A 328 -6.82 -27.17 -2.52
N VAL A 329 -6.64 -26.21 -1.58
CA VAL A 329 -5.36 -25.83 -0.93
C VAL A 329 -5.46 -26.05 0.57
#